data_f9be15be60b0771b337b0f11b40888a4
#
_entry.id   f9be15be60b0771b337b0f11b40888a4
#
_cell.length_a   1.000
_cell.length_b   1.000
_cell.length_c   1.000
_cell.angle_alpha   90.00
_cell.angle_beta   90.00
_cell.angle_gamma   90.00
#
_symmetry.space_group_name_H-M   'P 1'
#
loop_
_entity.id
_entity.type
_entity.pdbx_description
1 polymer ?
#
loop_
_entity_poly.entity_id
_entity_poly.type
_entity_poly.pdbx_seq_one_letter_code
_entity_poly.pdbx_strand_id
1 'polypeptide(L)' 'MTPKLRESIKQRDNYTCQECGVSLQDEPHLLLEIDHIIPVAKGGLTTKDNLQTLCWKCNRKKSAQIPYSKQ' A
#
# COMPACT_ATOMS: atom_id res chain seq x y z
N MET A 1 2.80 -12.59 0.13
CA MET A 1 1.60 -12.06 -0.58
C MET A 1 1.68 -12.43 -2.05
N THR A 2 0.63 -13.00 -2.60
CA THR A 2 0.64 -13.43 -4.00
C THR A 2 0.35 -12.25 -4.94
N PRO A 3 0.81 -12.33 -6.21
CA PRO A 3 0.45 -11.30 -7.20
C PRO A 3 -1.07 -11.16 -7.38
N LYS A 4 -1.80 -12.27 -7.28
CA LYS A 4 -3.26 -12.26 -7.42
C LYS A 4 -3.92 -11.46 -6.30
N LEU A 5 -3.45 -11.63 -5.08
CA LEU A 5 -3.98 -10.88 -3.95
C LEU A 5 -3.68 -9.38 -4.10
N ARG A 6 -2.46 -9.05 -4.49
CA ARG A 6 -2.09 -7.65 -4.72
C ARG A 6 -2.96 -7.00 -5.78
N GLU A 7 -3.20 -7.71 -6.88
CA GLU A 7 -4.04 -7.20 -7.95
C GLU A 7 -5.47 -6.99 -7.48
N SER A 8 -5.98 -7.91 -6.67
CA SER A 8 -7.32 -7.82 -6.08
C SER A 8 -7.47 -6.54 -5.24
N ILE A 9 -6.45 -6.22 -4.45
CA ILE A 9 -6.48 -5.01 -3.62
C ILE A 9 -6.44 -3.75 -4.48
N LYS A 10 -5.58 -3.74 -5.51
CA LYS A 10 -5.49 -2.61 -6.43
C LYS A 10 -6.83 -2.37 -7.13
N GLN A 11 -7.49 -3.43 -7.58
CA GLN A 11 -8.79 -3.31 -8.23
C GLN A 11 -9.84 -2.76 -7.27
N ARG A 12 -9.89 -3.28 -6.05
CA ARG A 12 -10.81 -2.80 -5.03
C ARG A 12 -10.65 -1.29 -4.81
N ASP A 13 -9.39 -0.83 -4.82
CA ASP A 13 -9.07 0.58 -4.53
C ASP A 13 -9.03 1.43 -5.80
N ASN A 14 -9.49 0.90 -6.94
CA ASN A 14 -9.54 1.61 -8.23
C ASN A 14 -8.16 2.12 -8.66
N TYR A 15 -7.11 1.35 -8.39
CA TYR A 15 -5.73 1.74 -8.74
C TYR A 15 -5.40 3.15 -8.25
N THR A 16 -5.88 3.47 -7.05
CA THR A 16 -5.75 4.80 -6.45
C THR A 16 -5.06 4.70 -5.11
N CYS A 17 -4.11 5.60 -4.86
CA CYS A 17 -3.46 5.70 -3.56
C CYS A 17 -4.50 6.09 -2.50
N GLN A 18 -4.63 5.29 -1.46
CA GLN A 18 -5.62 5.54 -0.42
C GLN A 18 -5.19 6.68 0.52
N GLU A 19 -3.96 7.13 0.43
CA GLU A 19 -3.44 8.21 1.27
C GLU A 19 -3.58 9.57 0.58
N CYS A 20 -3.00 9.73 -0.61
CA CYS A 20 -3.00 11.03 -1.30
C CYS A 20 -4.01 11.12 -2.45
N GLY A 21 -4.60 10.00 -2.86
CA GLY A 21 -5.63 10.02 -3.88
C GLY A 21 -5.16 10.00 -5.33
N VAL A 22 -3.83 9.94 -5.58
CA VAL A 22 -3.35 9.87 -6.95
C VAL A 22 -3.69 8.49 -7.54
N SER A 23 -4.09 8.46 -8.82
CA SER A 23 -4.49 7.21 -9.48
C SER A 23 -3.71 7.00 -10.77
N LEU A 24 -3.82 5.77 -11.31
CA LEU A 24 -3.23 5.47 -12.60
C LEU A 24 -3.87 6.27 -13.73
N GLN A 25 -5.11 6.74 -13.55
CA GLN A 25 -5.73 7.64 -14.52
C GLN A 25 -5.02 8.98 -14.58
N ASP A 26 -4.58 9.47 -13.41
CA ASP A 26 -3.87 10.74 -13.32
C ASP A 26 -2.42 10.59 -13.79
N GLU A 27 -1.77 9.50 -13.43
CA GLU A 27 -0.38 9.24 -13.78
C GLU A 27 -0.24 7.79 -14.25
N PRO A 28 -0.28 7.55 -15.56
CA PRO A 28 -0.24 6.17 -16.10
C PRO A 28 1.01 5.37 -15.74
N HIS A 29 2.10 6.02 -15.43
CA HIS A 29 3.35 5.35 -15.03
C HIS A 29 3.54 5.28 -13.53
N LEU A 30 2.49 5.60 -12.78
CA LEU A 30 2.55 5.58 -11.31
C LEU A 30 2.82 4.17 -10.80
N LEU A 31 3.72 4.07 -9.84
CA LEU A 31 4.00 2.80 -9.16
C LEU A 31 3.11 2.71 -7.93
N LEU A 32 2.23 1.72 -7.93
CA LEU A 32 1.36 1.44 -6.80
C LEU A 32 1.89 0.23 -6.05
N GLU A 33 1.82 0.29 -4.74
CA GLU A 33 2.31 -0.77 -3.86
C GLU A 33 1.22 -1.15 -2.88
N ILE A 34 1.29 -2.38 -2.37
CA ILE A 34 0.32 -2.85 -1.38
C ILE A 34 0.97 -2.74 -0.01
N ASP A 35 0.25 -2.10 0.90
CA ASP A 35 0.75 -1.81 2.25
C ASP A 35 -0.13 -2.49 3.29
N HIS A 36 0.50 -2.96 4.37
CA HIS A 36 -0.22 -3.46 5.54
C HIS A 36 -0.61 -2.26 6.41
N ILE A 37 -1.91 -2.08 6.64
CA ILE A 37 -2.40 -0.97 7.48
C ILE A 37 -1.80 -1.10 8.87
N ILE A 38 -1.91 -2.30 9.46
CA ILE A 38 -1.17 -2.65 10.67
C ILE A 38 0.05 -3.43 10.24
N PRO A 39 1.27 -2.95 10.54
CA PRO A 39 2.49 -3.63 10.10
C PRO A 39 2.57 -5.07 10.60
N VAL A 40 3.16 -5.94 9.81
CA VAL A 40 3.36 -7.34 10.19
C VAL A 40 4.12 -7.43 11.52
N ALA A 41 5.11 -6.57 11.71
CA ALA A 41 5.90 -6.54 12.95
C ALA A 41 5.06 -6.22 14.19
N LYS A 42 3.86 -5.64 13.99
CA LYS A 42 2.94 -5.32 15.08
C LYS A 42 1.73 -6.25 15.09
N GLY A 43 1.86 -7.41 14.48
CA GLY A 43 0.80 -8.41 14.47
C GLY A 43 -0.20 -8.26 13.32
N GLY A 44 0.07 -7.41 12.34
CA GLY A 44 -0.82 -7.25 11.20
C GLY A 44 -0.84 -8.49 10.32
N LEU A 45 -2.02 -8.84 9.84
CA LEU A 45 -2.21 -10.00 8.99
C LEU A 45 -2.24 -9.60 7.52
N THR A 46 -1.90 -10.54 6.64
CA THR A 46 -1.98 -10.34 5.19
C THR A 46 -3.39 -10.73 4.73
N THR A 47 -4.35 -9.90 5.09
CA THR A 47 -5.76 -10.08 4.75
C THR A 47 -6.28 -8.83 4.07
N LYS A 48 -7.35 -8.97 3.29
CA LYS A 48 -7.89 -7.86 2.51
C LYS A 48 -8.25 -6.64 3.36
N ASP A 49 -8.75 -6.86 4.56
CA ASP A 49 -9.13 -5.77 5.45
C ASP A 49 -7.95 -5.07 6.10
N ASN A 50 -6.76 -5.66 6.00
CA ASN A 50 -5.53 -5.05 6.53
C ASN A 50 -4.58 -4.61 5.41
N LEU A 51 -5.02 -4.62 4.15
CA LEU A 51 -4.20 -4.23 3.02
C LEU A 51 -4.82 -3.03 2.33
N GLN A 52 -3.95 -2.16 1.83
CA GLN A 52 -4.39 -0.98 1.08
C GLN A 52 -3.40 -0.67 -0.03
N THR A 53 -3.89 0.03 -1.06
CA THR A 53 -3.05 0.49 -2.16
C THR A 53 -2.47 1.85 -1.82
N LEU A 54 -1.16 1.98 -1.93
CA LEU A 54 -0.47 3.26 -1.75
C LEU A 54 0.43 3.51 -2.96
N CYS A 55 0.63 4.78 -3.30
CA CYS A 55 1.66 5.11 -4.26
C CYS A 55 3.02 4.95 -3.57
N TRP A 56 4.08 4.79 -4.38
CA TRP A 56 5.41 4.55 -3.84
C TRP A 56 5.86 5.65 -2.87
N LYS A 57 5.47 6.89 -3.12
CA LYS A 57 5.84 8.02 -2.26
C LYS A 57 5.21 7.90 -0.88
N CYS A 58 3.90 7.64 -0.85
CA CYS A 58 3.19 7.51 0.41
C CYS A 58 3.64 6.28 1.18
N ASN A 59 3.90 5.18 0.49
CA ASN A 59 4.39 3.98 1.14
C ASN A 59 5.77 4.20 1.76
N ARG A 60 6.65 4.86 1.04
CA ARG A 60 7.98 5.19 1.55
C ARG A 60 7.89 6.13 2.76
N LYS A 61 7.03 7.13 2.68
CA LYS A 61 6.81 8.07 3.76
C LYS A 61 6.31 7.37 5.02
N LYS A 62 5.36 6.45 4.86
CA LYS A 62 4.84 5.67 5.97
C LYS A 62 5.92 4.83 6.63
N SER A 63 6.75 4.15 5.83
CA SER A 63 7.86 3.35 6.34
C SER A 63 8.85 4.21 7.14
N ALA A 64 9.14 5.41 6.67
CA ALA A 64 10.06 6.32 7.34
C ALA A 64 9.53 6.79 8.70
N GLN A 65 8.21 6.75 8.90
CA GLN A 65 7.58 7.16 10.15
C GLN A 65 7.53 6.07 11.20
N ILE A 66 7.87 4.84 10.84
CA ILE A 66 7.87 3.71 11.77
C ILE A 66 9.21 3.68 12.49
N PRO A 67 9.25 3.95 13.82
CA PRO A 67 10.54 4.14 14.53
C PRO A 67 11.50 2.98 14.39
N TYR A 68 11.01 1.73 14.47
CA TYR A 68 11.89 0.58 14.41
C TYR A 68 12.48 0.36 13.01
N SER A 69 11.91 0.95 11.98
CA SER A 69 12.42 0.77 10.61
C SER A 69 13.77 1.44 10.39
N LYS A 70 14.21 2.23 11.33
CA LYS A 70 15.49 2.92 11.26
C LYS A 70 16.65 2.07 11.77
N GLN A 71 16.36 0.94 12.34
CA GLN A 71 17.36 0.08 12.96
C GLN A 71 18.23 -0.68 11.98
#